data_8964395e1bac6f5add3e3eade8702ceb
#
_entry.id   8964395e1bac6f5add3e3eade8702ceb
#
_cell.length_a   1.000
_cell.length_b   1.000
_cell.length_c   1.000
_cell.angle_alpha   90.00
_cell.angle_beta   90.00
_cell.angle_gamma   90.00
#
_symmetry.space_group_name_H-M   'P 1'
#
loop_
_entity.id
_entity.type
_entity.pdbx_description
1 polymer ?
#
loop_
_entity_poly.entity_id
_entity_poly.type
_entity_poly.pdbx_seq_one_letter_code
_entity_poly.pdbx_strand_id
1 'polypeptide(L)'
;FWYGGWRKYDHLDHITDPDPSHLWVFVDEHPDSINDGWNIMNPTSDAVWVDFPANYHNGACGYAFADGHAEIKKWTDPVPRDEPVLQPQGPSGRNRIPNHGARKGRQNDYWWVIERSTALINKP
;
A
#
# COMPACT_ATOMS: atom_id res chain seq x y z
N PHE A 1 6.28 -12.94 -2.29
CA PHE A 1 4.81 -13.01 -2.23
C PHE A 1 4.23 -12.58 -3.57
N TRP A 2 3.49 -13.45 -4.22
CA TRP A 2 2.80 -13.16 -5.46
C TRP A 2 1.34 -13.65 -5.36
N TYR A 3 0.41 -12.76 -5.61
CA TYR A 3 -1.00 -13.13 -5.65
C TYR A 3 -1.36 -13.52 -7.08
N GLY A 4 -1.66 -14.81 -7.31
CA GLY A 4 -2.09 -15.30 -8.62
C GLY A 4 -3.27 -14.48 -9.17
N GLY A 5 -3.24 -14.20 -10.48
CA GLY A 5 -4.27 -13.40 -11.14
C GLY A 5 -3.98 -11.90 -11.21
N TRP A 6 -2.93 -11.40 -10.57
CA TRP A 6 -2.50 -10.01 -10.60
C TRP A 6 -1.23 -9.84 -11.42
N ARG A 7 -1.04 -8.66 -12.04
CA ARG A 7 0.12 -8.38 -12.88
C ARG A 7 1.39 -8.23 -12.05
N LYS A 8 2.49 -8.70 -12.62
CA LYS A 8 3.84 -8.48 -12.15
C LYS A 8 4.61 -7.69 -13.21
N TYR A 9 5.33 -6.67 -12.80
CA TYR A 9 6.09 -5.80 -13.69
C TYR A 9 7.58 -6.02 -13.45
N ASP A 10 8.23 -6.74 -14.37
CA ASP A 10 9.68 -7.00 -14.31
C ASP A 10 10.48 -6.01 -15.19
N HIS A 11 9.80 -5.30 -16.09
CA HIS A 11 10.36 -4.30 -16.99
C HIS A 11 9.41 -3.11 -17.14
N LEU A 12 9.96 -1.94 -17.47
CA LEU A 12 9.14 -0.73 -17.68
C LEU A 12 8.09 -0.92 -18.77
N ASP A 13 8.43 -1.65 -19.85
CA ASP A 13 7.51 -1.92 -20.96
C ASP A 13 6.31 -2.79 -20.58
N HIS A 14 6.38 -3.46 -19.43
CA HIS A 14 5.25 -4.23 -18.89
C HIS A 14 4.21 -3.36 -18.19
N ILE A 15 4.56 -2.11 -17.87
CA ILE A 15 3.70 -1.18 -17.12
C ILE A 15 2.70 -0.55 -18.08
N THR A 16 1.59 -1.23 -18.30
CA THR A 16 0.53 -0.80 -19.21
C THR A 16 -0.82 -0.62 -18.52
N ASP A 17 -1.01 -1.28 -17.36
CA ASP A 17 -2.24 -1.20 -16.57
C ASP A 17 -1.93 -1.58 -15.10
N PRO A 18 -1.94 -0.63 -14.17
CA PRO A 18 -2.06 0.81 -14.43
C PRO A 18 -0.92 1.34 -15.31
N ASP A 19 -1.13 2.47 -15.95
CA ASP A 19 -0.06 3.12 -16.71
C ASP A 19 1.07 3.65 -15.80
N PRO A 20 2.25 4.03 -16.34
CA PRO A 20 3.38 4.45 -15.50
C PRO A 20 3.10 5.64 -14.58
N SER A 21 2.17 6.52 -14.96
CA SER A 21 1.80 7.68 -14.14
C SER A 21 0.89 7.31 -12.96
N HIS A 22 0.33 6.12 -12.98
CA HIS A 22 -0.55 5.59 -11.95
C HIS A 22 0.04 4.39 -11.19
N LEU A 23 1.20 3.87 -11.57
CA LEU A 23 1.88 2.80 -10.83
C LEU A 23 2.90 3.41 -9.86
N TRP A 24 2.63 3.36 -8.56
CA TRP A 24 3.63 3.75 -7.58
C TRP A 24 4.73 2.68 -7.45
N VAL A 25 5.96 3.14 -7.25
CA VAL A 25 7.15 2.30 -7.13
C VAL A 25 7.89 2.49 -5.80
N PHE A 26 7.73 3.65 -5.18
CA PHE A 26 8.23 3.93 -3.84
C PHE A 26 7.14 4.57 -3.00
N VAL A 27 7.13 4.22 -1.74
CA VAL A 27 6.21 4.73 -0.73
C VAL A 27 6.99 5.07 0.54
N ASP A 28 6.56 6.12 1.22
CA ASP A 28 7.04 6.45 2.54
C ASP A 28 6.30 5.57 3.56
N GLU A 29 7.01 4.62 4.16
CA GLU A 29 6.43 3.66 5.09
C GLU A 29 6.45 4.19 6.52
N HIS A 30 5.42 3.86 7.30
CA HIS A 30 5.35 4.24 8.71
C HIS A 30 6.49 3.57 9.50
N PRO A 31 7.23 4.30 10.35
CA PRO A 31 8.40 3.77 11.06
C PRO A 31 8.13 2.49 11.85
N ASP A 32 6.96 2.38 12.46
CA ASP A 32 6.58 1.20 13.25
C ASP A 32 6.18 -0.01 12.37
N SER A 33 6.00 0.20 11.08
CA SER A 33 5.69 -0.85 10.11
C SER A 33 6.93 -1.43 9.44
N ILE A 34 8.02 -0.68 9.39
CA ILE A 34 9.26 -1.08 8.71
C ILE A 34 9.85 -2.33 9.38
N ASN A 35 9.85 -3.44 8.67
CA ASN A 35 10.45 -4.70 9.10
C ASN A 35 11.47 -5.23 8.09
N ASP A 36 11.44 -4.76 6.86
CA ASP A 36 12.36 -5.09 5.78
C ASP A 36 12.33 -3.97 4.70
N GLY A 37 12.83 -4.25 3.49
CA GLY A 37 12.87 -3.28 2.39
C GLY A 37 11.67 -3.37 1.43
N TRP A 38 10.60 -4.06 1.81
CA TRP A 38 9.41 -4.25 0.98
C TRP A 38 8.19 -3.62 1.63
N ASN A 39 7.35 -2.97 0.83
CA ASN A 39 6.02 -2.59 1.26
C ASN A 39 5.00 -3.51 0.60
N ILE A 40 4.29 -4.30 1.40
CA ILE A 40 3.37 -5.31 0.92
C ILE A 40 1.94 -4.81 1.04
N MET A 41 1.23 -4.83 -0.10
CA MET A 41 -0.20 -4.58 -0.15
C MET A 41 -0.93 -5.84 -0.60
N ASN A 42 -2.01 -6.17 0.10
CA ASN A 42 -2.84 -7.33 -0.26
C ASN A 42 -3.96 -6.91 -1.21
N PRO A 43 -3.93 -7.30 -2.50
CA PRO A 43 -4.94 -6.90 -3.48
C PRO A 43 -6.24 -7.71 -3.39
N THR A 44 -6.43 -8.50 -2.35
CA THR A 44 -7.66 -9.30 -2.18
C THR A 44 -8.80 -8.46 -1.60
N SER A 45 -10.02 -9.02 -1.64
CA SER A 45 -11.24 -8.37 -1.16
C SER A 45 -11.26 -8.10 0.35
N ASP A 46 -10.32 -8.66 1.10
CA ASP A 46 -10.31 -8.52 2.57
C ASP A 46 -9.81 -7.15 3.02
N ALA A 47 -9.21 -6.37 2.12
CA ALA A 47 -8.73 -5.00 2.35
C ALA A 47 -7.95 -4.87 3.68
N VAL A 48 -6.95 -5.72 3.86
CA VAL A 48 -6.10 -5.75 5.05
C VAL A 48 -4.79 -5.04 4.74
N TRP A 49 -4.47 -4.02 5.52
CA TRP A 49 -3.15 -3.39 5.50
C TRP A 49 -2.12 -4.38 6.07
N VAL A 50 -1.18 -4.81 5.23
CA VAL A 50 -0.06 -5.65 5.65
C VAL A 50 1.05 -4.77 6.19
N ASP A 51 1.49 -3.82 5.39
CA ASP A 51 2.40 -2.75 5.79
C ASP A 51 1.66 -1.42 5.78
N PHE A 52 2.04 -0.52 6.69
CA PHE A 52 1.38 0.77 6.84
C PHE A 52 2.15 1.87 6.12
N PRO A 53 1.49 2.64 5.26
CA PRO A 53 2.09 3.85 4.73
C PRO A 53 2.23 4.91 5.82
N ALA A 54 3.12 5.87 5.62
CA ALA A 54 3.29 7.00 6.50
C ALA A 54 1.98 7.78 6.71
N ASN A 55 1.81 8.35 7.89
CA ASN A 55 0.68 9.23 8.23
C ASN A 55 1.12 10.50 8.99
N TYR A 56 2.40 10.63 9.23
CA TYR A 56 2.98 11.71 10.04
C TYR A 56 3.22 13.01 9.27
N HIS A 57 2.94 13.05 7.96
CA HIS A 57 2.94 14.27 7.15
C HIS A 57 1.55 14.93 7.16
N ASN A 58 1.08 15.32 8.33
CA ASN A 58 -0.27 15.88 8.51
C ASN A 58 -1.38 14.96 7.97
N GLY A 59 -1.30 13.66 8.32
CA GLY A 59 -2.24 12.64 7.84
C GLY A 59 -2.07 12.29 6.36
N ALA A 60 -0.83 12.36 5.85
CA ALA A 60 -0.51 12.09 4.46
C ALA A 60 0.75 11.24 4.29
N CYS A 61 0.94 10.72 3.10
CA CYS A 61 2.06 9.88 2.69
C CYS A 61 2.60 10.31 1.32
N GLY A 62 3.93 10.21 1.13
CA GLY A 62 4.58 10.41 -0.15
C GLY A 62 4.60 9.15 -1.00
N TYR A 63 4.29 9.28 -2.28
CA TYR A 63 4.38 8.23 -3.29
C TYR A 63 5.19 8.74 -4.49
N ALA A 64 6.11 7.90 -5.00
CA ALA A 64 6.76 8.13 -6.27
C ALA A 64 6.29 7.09 -7.30
N PHE A 65 6.06 7.54 -8.53
CA PHE A 65 5.46 6.76 -9.59
C PHE A 65 6.46 6.34 -10.67
N ALA A 66 6.10 5.35 -11.48
CA ALA A 66 7.00 4.76 -12.47
C ALA A 66 7.40 5.73 -13.59
N ASP A 67 6.64 6.79 -13.83
CA ASP A 67 7.00 7.87 -14.78
C ASP A 67 7.95 8.93 -14.20
N GLY A 68 8.30 8.82 -12.91
CA GLY A 68 9.23 9.70 -12.20
C GLY A 68 8.59 10.86 -11.44
N HIS A 69 7.27 11.04 -11.49
CA HIS A 69 6.63 12.06 -10.66
C HIS A 69 6.39 11.57 -9.23
N ALA A 70 6.08 12.48 -8.33
CA ALA A 70 5.71 12.18 -6.96
C ALA A 70 4.43 12.92 -6.55
N GLU A 71 3.66 12.30 -5.68
CA GLU A 71 2.43 12.87 -5.11
C GLU A 71 2.42 12.74 -3.59
N ILE A 72 1.72 13.65 -2.94
CA ILE A 72 1.36 13.55 -1.53
C ILE A 72 -0.09 13.09 -1.43
N LYS A 73 -0.28 11.84 -1.03
CA LYS A 73 -1.61 11.26 -0.78
C LYS A 73 -2.06 11.63 0.62
N LYS A 74 -3.07 12.47 0.72
CA LYS A 74 -3.74 12.76 1.99
C LYS A 74 -4.77 11.67 2.30
N TRP A 75 -4.69 11.11 3.51
CA TRP A 75 -5.60 10.07 3.95
C TRP A 75 -6.96 10.65 4.33
N THR A 76 -8.02 10.00 3.89
CA THR A 76 -9.42 10.35 4.19
C THR A 76 -10.05 9.37 5.16
N ASP A 77 -9.63 8.12 5.10
CA ASP A 77 -10.11 7.09 6.02
C ASP A 77 -9.41 7.19 7.39
N PRO A 78 -10.10 6.86 8.49
CA PRO A 78 -9.48 6.85 9.82
C PRO A 78 -8.27 5.92 9.91
N VAL A 79 -8.28 4.84 9.17
CA VAL A 79 -7.13 3.98 8.90
C VAL A 79 -6.75 4.21 7.44
N PRO A 80 -5.62 4.72 7.12
CA PRO A 80 -4.37 4.88 7.88
C PRO A 80 -4.18 6.24 8.57
N ARG A 81 -5.12 7.17 8.49
CA ARG A 81 -4.92 8.56 8.93
C ARG A 81 -4.57 8.72 10.42
N ASP A 82 -5.31 8.01 11.28
CA ASP A 82 -5.31 8.26 12.73
C ASP A 82 -4.69 7.10 13.54
N GLU A 83 -4.38 5.99 12.90
CA GLU A 83 -3.86 4.83 13.65
C GLU A 83 -2.40 5.05 14.05
N PRO A 84 -2.12 5.09 15.35
CA PRO A 84 -0.76 4.95 15.83
C PRO A 84 -0.34 3.49 15.65
N VAL A 85 0.62 3.23 14.82
CA VAL A 85 1.23 1.90 14.71
C VAL A 85 2.24 1.74 15.85
N LEU A 86 1.75 1.65 17.07
CA LEU A 86 2.56 1.41 18.27
C LEU A 86 2.61 -0.10 18.52
N GLN A 87 3.37 -0.83 17.72
CA GLN A 87 3.63 -2.23 18.00
C GLN A 87 5.10 -2.42 18.35
N PRO A 88 5.41 -2.88 19.56
CA PRO A 88 6.75 -3.36 19.85
C PRO A 88 7.02 -4.53 18.89
N GLN A 89 8.16 -4.49 18.22
CA GLN A 89 8.62 -5.60 17.40
C GLN A 89 8.58 -6.88 18.24
N GLY A 90 7.75 -7.83 17.85
CA GLY A 90 7.75 -9.14 18.48
C GLY A 90 9.11 -9.84 18.28
N PRO A 91 9.41 -10.91 19.02
CA PRO A 91 10.70 -11.62 18.98
C PRO A 91 11.05 -12.17 17.58
N SER A 92 10.14 -12.14 16.61
CA SER A 92 10.37 -12.52 15.21
C SER A 92 10.62 -11.33 14.29
N GLY A 93 10.74 -10.10 14.79
CA GLY A 93 10.93 -8.90 13.97
C GLY A 93 9.76 -8.58 13.03
N ARG A 94 8.66 -9.29 13.14
CA ARG A 94 7.45 -9.03 12.37
C ARG A 94 6.56 -8.09 13.15
N ASN A 95 6.37 -6.90 12.63
CA ASN A 95 5.33 -6.02 13.10
C ASN A 95 3.99 -6.73 12.91
N ARG A 96 3.39 -7.14 14.02
CA ARG A 96 1.97 -7.48 13.98
C ARG A 96 1.20 -6.17 14.00
N ILE A 97 0.98 -5.63 12.83
CA ILE A 97 -0.08 -4.63 12.70
C ILE A 97 -1.34 -5.33 13.17
N PRO A 98 -2.01 -4.83 14.22
CA PRO A 98 -3.26 -5.41 14.63
C PRO A 98 -4.13 -5.55 13.39
N ASN A 99 -4.72 -6.71 13.21
CA ASN A 99 -5.62 -7.00 12.11
C ASN A 99 -6.82 -6.05 12.26
N HIS A 100 -6.62 -4.79 11.88
CA HIS A 100 -7.69 -3.82 11.78
C HIS A 100 -8.49 -4.23 10.58
N GLY A 101 -9.22 -5.36 10.78
CA GLY A 101 -10.10 -5.89 9.78
C GLY A 101 -10.84 -4.74 9.16
N ALA A 102 -10.64 -4.57 7.89
CA ALA A 102 -11.21 -3.49 7.12
C ALA A 102 -12.67 -3.35 7.52
N ARG A 103 -12.99 -2.30 8.26
CA ARG A 103 -14.37 -2.05 8.64
C ARG A 103 -15.11 -1.84 7.34
N LYS A 104 -15.98 -2.79 7.00
CA LYS A 104 -16.84 -2.69 5.81
C LYS A 104 -17.38 -1.27 5.71
N GLY A 105 -17.08 -0.59 4.62
CA GLY A 105 -17.59 0.73 4.32
C GLY A 105 -16.64 1.91 4.46
N ARG A 106 -15.35 1.71 4.80
CA ARG A 106 -14.35 2.79 4.91
C ARG A 106 -12.99 2.35 4.40
N GLN A 107 -12.89 2.14 3.07
CA GLN A 107 -11.71 1.56 2.45
C GLN A 107 -11.26 2.31 1.20
N ASN A 108 -11.67 3.57 1.04
CA ASN A 108 -11.34 4.35 -0.17
C ASN A 108 -9.84 4.50 -0.36
N ASP A 109 -9.11 4.75 0.73
CA ASP A 109 -7.66 4.94 0.69
C ASP A 109 -6.92 3.63 0.39
N TYR A 110 -7.40 2.50 0.93
CA TYR A 110 -6.84 1.20 0.62
C TYR A 110 -6.95 0.89 -0.88
N TRP A 111 -8.13 1.06 -1.46
CA TRP A 111 -8.35 0.82 -2.88
C TRP A 111 -7.60 1.80 -3.77
N TRP A 112 -7.45 3.06 -3.33
CA TRP A 112 -6.60 4.03 -4.03
C TRP A 112 -5.16 3.51 -4.17
N VAL A 113 -4.61 2.88 -3.13
CA VAL A 113 -3.25 2.30 -3.16
C VAL A 113 -3.22 1.04 -4.04
N ILE A 114 -4.20 0.14 -3.90
CA ILE A 114 -4.25 -1.11 -4.67
C ILE A 114 -4.37 -0.85 -6.18
N GLU A 115 -5.26 0.03 -6.58
CA GLU A 115 -5.47 0.38 -8.00
C GLU A 115 -4.22 0.97 -8.65
N ARG A 116 -3.30 1.47 -7.84
CA ARG A 116 -2.02 2.05 -8.25
C ARG A 116 -0.81 1.16 -7.99
N SER A 117 -1.03 -0.07 -7.54
CA SER A 117 0.05 -1.04 -7.29
C SER A 117 0.04 -2.19 -8.30
N THR A 118 -1.10 -2.57 -8.83
CA THR A 118 -1.23 -3.70 -9.74
C THR A 118 -2.58 -3.68 -10.45
N ALA A 119 -2.74 -4.57 -11.45
CA ALA A 119 -4.01 -4.80 -12.12
C ALA A 119 -4.27 -6.30 -12.28
N LEU A 120 -5.53 -6.69 -12.46
CA LEU A 120 -5.88 -8.07 -12.79
C LEU A 120 -5.34 -8.44 -14.18
N ILE A 121 -4.79 -9.66 -14.31
CA ILE A 121 -4.29 -10.20 -15.58
C ILE A 121 -5.46 -10.33 -16.58
N ASN A 122 -6.58 -10.85 -16.10
CA ASN A 122 -7.80 -11.00 -16.89
C ASN A 122 -8.87 -10.05 -16.31
N LYS A 123 -8.96 -8.85 -16.85
CA LYS A 123 -10.13 -8.01 -16.59
C LYS A 123 -11.33 -8.60 -17.34
N PRO A 124 -12.49 -8.74 -16.67
CA PRO A 124 -13.71 -9.12 -17.38
C PRO A 124 -14.12 -8.07 -18.42
#